data_9cd502cabbc3f357d4f75222e3da30e8
#
_entry.id   9cd502cabbc3f357d4f75222e3da30e8
#
_cell.length_a   1.000
_cell.length_b   1.000
_cell.length_c   1.000
_cell.angle_alpha   90.00
_cell.angle_beta   90.00
_cell.angle_gamma   90.00
#
_symmetry.space_group_name_H-M   'P 1'
#
loop_
_entity.id
_entity.type
_entity.pdbx_description
1 polymer ?
#
loop_
_entity_poly.entity_id
_entity_poly.type
_entity_poly.pdbx_seq_one_letter_code
_entity_poly.pdbx_strand_id
1 'polypeptide(L)'
;MNAKQRKEYWMKTERLRAGLDKKYFEQIQQSVWNTFKRFARDIEVIGIDAARSRLGLDLWDKEMLKIFEAMYKESVLLFGNSVYRALRIESQKAETLGFNREWTDAVLEFLLKQGFVLVADITSTTKKKLNDIVTKGIEEGLGVDEIVKLILSDENLAYSAMRARRIVRTEVMRSSNIGAMKGAEAHGFYVDKEWISAR
;
A
#
# COMPACT_ATOMS: atom_id res chain seq x y z
N MET A 1 30.03 9.61 -1.47
CA MET A 1 29.29 10.30 -2.55
C MET A 1 29.41 11.81 -2.40
N ASN A 2 29.67 12.55 -3.49
CA ASN A 2 29.62 14.02 -3.50
C ASN A 2 28.17 14.54 -3.62
N ALA A 3 27.96 15.86 -3.46
CA ALA A 3 26.60 16.45 -3.46
C ALA A 3 25.82 16.20 -4.78
N LYS A 4 26.49 16.19 -5.93
CA LYS A 4 25.88 15.89 -7.23
C LYS A 4 25.40 14.44 -7.30
N GLN A 5 26.23 13.49 -6.90
CA GLN A 5 25.89 12.06 -6.86
C GLN A 5 24.74 11.78 -5.90
N ARG A 6 24.69 12.45 -4.74
CA ARG A 6 23.57 12.33 -3.78
C ARG A 6 22.26 12.81 -4.40
N LYS A 7 22.27 13.95 -5.09
CA LYS A 7 21.10 14.50 -5.76
C LYS A 7 20.60 13.57 -6.88
N GLU A 8 21.49 13.04 -7.70
CA GLU A 8 21.15 12.10 -8.77
C GLU A 8 20.56 10.80 -8.21
N TYR A 9 21.15 10.25 -7.15
CA TYR A 9 20.61 9.06 -6.47
C TYR A 9 19.23 9.33 -5.89
N TRP A 10 19.04 10.47 -5.22
CA TRP A 10 17.75 10.86 -4.67
C TRP A 10 16.68 10.99 -5.78
N MET A 11 17.00 11.71 -6.86
CA MET A 11 16.07 11.86 -7.98
C MET A 11 15.69 10.53 -8.62
N LYS A 12 16.63 9.61 -8.77
CA LYS A 12 16.37 8.25 -9.27
C LYS A 12 15.44 7.49 -8.33
N THR A 13 15.70 7.55 -7.04
CA THR A 13 14.90 6.90 -5.99
C THR A 13 13.47 7.40 -6.00
N GLU A 14 13.26 8.73 -6.07
CA GLU A 14 11.92 9.33 -6.12
C GLU A 14 11.16 8.96 -7.41
N ARG A 15 11.83 8.88 -8.55
CA ARG A 15 11.20 8.40 -9.81
C ARG A 15 10.72 6.96 -9.69
N LEU A 16 11.52 6.09 -9.07
CA LEU A 16 11.14 4.70 -8.85
C LEU A 16 9.93 4.60 -7.90
N ARG A 17 9.93 5.38 -6.81
CA ARG A 17 8.79 5.46 -5.88
C ARG A 17 7.53 5.95 -6.59
N ALA A 18 7.63 7.04 -7.33
CA ALA A 18 6.51 7.58 -8.09
C ALA A 18 5.93 6.57 -9.10
N GLY A 19 6.78 5.75 -9.72
CA GLY A 19 6.35 4.65 -10.58
C GLY A 19 5.51 3.60 -9.85
N LEU A 20 5.97 3.17 -8.67
CA LEU A 20 5.24 2.24 -7.82
C LEU A 20 3.95 2.86 -7.27
N ASP A 21 3.99 4.12 -6.81
CA ASP A 21 2.82 4.85 -6.36
C ASP A 21 1.73 4.86 -7.42
N LYS A 22 2.09 5.21 -8.67
CA LYS A 22 1.15 5.21 -9.79
C LYS A 22 0.57 3.82 -10.05
N LYS A 23 1.43 2.79 -10.09
CA LYS A 23 1.04 1.41 -10.38
C LYS A 23 0.04 0.85 -9.38
N TYR A 24 0.27 1.06 -8.09
CA TYR A 24 -0.54 0.47 -7.03
C TYR A 24 -1.70 1.35 -6.57
N PHE A 25 -1.66 2.66 -6.86
CA PHE A 25 -2.74 3.57 -6.52
C PHE A 25 -4.09 3.12 -7.10
N GLU A 26 -4.13 2.84 -8.39
CA GLU A 26 -5.37 2.44 -9.07
C GLU A 26 -5.92 1.12 -8.53
N GLN A 27 -5.04 0.16 -8.24
CA GLN A 27 -5.44 -1.13 -7.69
C GLN A 27 -6.05 -1.00 -6.28
N ILE A 28 -5.41 -0.22 -5.40
CA ILE A 28 -5.90 0.00 -4.04
C ILE A 28 -7.18 0.85 -4.06
N GLN A 29 -7.23 1.90 -4.89
CA GLN A 29 -8.44 2.69 -5.07
C GLN A 29 -9.61 1.82 -5.54
N GLN A 30 -9.38 1.00 -6.55
CA GLN A 30 -10.40 0.11 -7.09
C GLN A 30 -10.85 -0.93 -6.05
N SER A 31 -9.93 -1.48 -5.28
CA SER A 31 -10.25 -2.41 -4.20
C SER A 31 -11.12 -1.74 -3.12
N VAL A 32 -10.76 -0.55 -2.67
CA VAL A 32 -11.57 0.23 -1.72
C VAL A 32 -12.95 0.57 -2.31
N TRP A 33 -13.00 1.05 -3.56
CA TRP A 33 -14.26 1.42 -4.22
C TRP A 33 -15.16 0.24 -4.49
N ASN A 34 -14.62 -0.89 -4.86
CA ASN A 34 -15.41 -2.13 -5.04
C ASN A 34 -16.20 -2.51 -3.81
N THR A 35 -15.79 -2.09 -2.64
CA THR A 35 -16.52 -2.28 -1.41
C THR A 35 -17.78 -1.47 -1.36
N PHE A 36 -17.65 -0.22 -1.64
CA PHE A 36 -18.81 0.63 -1.68
C PHE A 36 -19.85 0.04 -2.64
N LYS A 37 -19.41 -0.41 -3.82
CA LYS A 37 -20.28 -1.03 -4.81
C LYS A 37 -20.91 -2.35 -4.34
N ARG A 38 -20.12 -3.23 -3.73
CA ARG A 38 -20.64 -4.50 -3.20
C ARG A 38 -21.65 -4.26 -2.10
N PHE A 39 -21.34 -3.36 -1.19
CA PHE A 39 -22.24 -3.03 -0.10
C PHE A 39 -23.54 -2.39 -0.58
N ALA A 40 -23.49 -1.45 -1.53
CA ALA A 40 -24.66 -0.89 -2.18
C ALA A 40 -25.54 -1.98 -2.80
N ARG A 41 -24.92 -2.88 -3.57
CA ARG A 41 -25.61 -4.03 -4.17
C ARG A 41 -26.21 -4.98 -3.12
N ASP A 42 -25.48 -5.25 -2.03
CA ASP A 42 -26.03 -6.09 -0.96
C ASP A 42 -27.25 -5.45 -0.31
N ILE A 43 -27.26 -4.13 -0.11
CA ILE A 43 -28.43 -3.40 0.38
C ILE A 43 -29.63 -3.58 -0.56
N GLU A 44 -29.43 -3.48 -1.88
CA GLU A 44 -30.51 -3.66 -2.87
C GLU A 44 -31.05 -5.08 -2.88
N VAL A 45 -30.18 -6.09 -2.71
CA VAL A 45 -30.56 -7.51 -2.88
C VAL A 45 -31.10 -8.15 -1.60
N ILE A 46 -30.47 -7.87 -0.47
CA ILE A 46 -30.75 -8.56 0.82
C ILE A 46 -31.22 -7.63 1.93
N GLY A 47 -31.32 -6.33 1.67
CA GLY A 47 -31.72 -5.32 2.64
C GLY A 47 -30.58 -4.85 3.55
N ILE A 48 -30.81 -3.74 4.25
CA ILE A 48 -29.80 -3.00 5.02
C ILE A 48 -29.19 -3.85 6.16
N ASP A 49 -29.99 -4.51 6.94
CA ASP A 49 -29.50 -5.25 8.13
C ASP A 49 -28.67 -6.46 7.74
N ALA A 50 -29.08 -7.19 6.71
CA ALA A 50 -28.32 -8.31 6.19
C ALA A 50 -27.02 -7.86 5.50
N ALA A 51 -27.05 -6.73 4.78
CA ALA A 51 -25.88 -6.14 4.18
C ALA A 51 -24.86 -5.68 5.23
N ARG A 52 -25.31 -5.04 6.33
CA ARG A 52 -24.46 -4.69 7.47
C ARG A 52 -23.77 -5.90 8.10
N SER A 53 -24.51 -6.98 8.27
CA SER A 53 -23.98 -8.23 8.83
C SER A 53 -22.92 -8.84 7.92
N ARG A 54 -23.06 -8.74 6.60
CA ARG A 54 -22.07 -9.21 5.62
C ARG A 54 -20.82 -8.35 5.52
N LEU A 55 -20.87 -7.07 5.87
CA LEU A 55 -19.67 -6.21 5.91
C LEU A 55 -18.57 -6.75 6.82
N GLY A 56 -18.86 -7.74 7.67
CA GLY A 56 -17.92 -8.42 8.54
C GLY A 56 -17.11 -9.53 7.89
N LEU A 57 -17.51 -10.04 6.73
CA LEU A 57 -16.94 -11.26 6.17
C LEU A 57 -15.72 -11.00 5.25
N ASP A 58 -14.68 -11.76 5.49
CA ASP A 58 -13.25 -11.69 5.13
C ASP A 58 -12.81 -11.65 3.65
N LEU A 59 -13.71 -11.56 2.66
CA LEU A 59 -13.34 -11.65 1.24
C LEU A 59 -12.46 -10.50 0.73
N TRP A 60 -12.52 -9.33 1.37
CA TRP A 60 -11.82 -8.10 1.02
C TRP A 60 -10.35 -8.10 1.40
N ASP A 61 -10.10 -8.63 2.60
CA ASP A 61 -8.77 -8.68 3.17
C ASP A 61 -7.84 -9.48 2.26
N LYS A 62 -8.37 -10.51 1.58
CA LYS A 62 -7.58 -11.34 0.67
C LYS A 62 -7.18 -10.64 -0.63
N GLU A 63 -8.07 -9.86 -1.24
CA GLU A 63 -7.72 -9.10 -2.46
C GLU A 63 -6.72 -7.99 -2.13
N MET A 64 -6.97 -7.24 -1.07
CA MET A 64 -6.09 -6.18 -0.61
C MET A 64 -4.72 -6.73 -0.22
N LEU A 65 -4.66 -7.84 0.50
CA LEU A 65 -3.41 -8.51 0.86
C LEU A 65 -2.58 -8.92 -0.35
N LYS A 66 -3.19 -9.44 -1.40
CA LYS A 66 -2.47 -9.76 -2.66
C LYS A 66 -1.85 -8.52 -3.30
N ILE A 67 -2.55 -7.38 -3.26
CA ILE A 67 -2.01 -6.11 -3.78
C ILE A 67 -0.81 -5.68 -2.94
N PHE A 68 -0.90 -5.74 -1.61
CA PHE A 68 0.19 -5.41 -0.71
C PHE A 68 1.39 -6.35 -0.87
N GLU A 69 1.15 -7.65 -0.99
CA GLU A 69 2.20 -8.64 -1.24
C GLU A 69 2.97 -8.33 -2.52
N ALA A 70 2.27 -8.07 -3.62
CA ALA A 70 2.89 -7.70 -4.89
C ALA A 70 3.67 -6.38 -4.78
N MET A 71 3.10 -5.37 -4.13
CA MET A 71 3.73 -4.06 -3.92
C MET A 71 5.01 -4.18 -3.06
N TYR A 72 4.96 -4.92 -1.96
CA TYR A 72 6.11 -5.11 -1.08
C TYR A 72 7.22 -5.89 -1.79
N LYS A 73 6.87 -6.97 -2.47
CA LYS A 73 7.85 -7.79 -3.22
C LYS A 73 8.56 -6.96 -4.28
N GLU A 74 7.81 -6.23 -5.09
CA GLU A 74 8.39 -5.40 -6.14
C GLU A 74 9.26 -4.26 -5.56
N SER A 75 8.77 -3.58 -4.53
CA SER A 75 9.47 -2.48 -3.88
C SER A 75 10.78 -2.94 -3.22
N VAL A 76 10.73 -4.01 -2.43
CA VAL A 76 11.93 -4.55 -1.74
C VAL A 76 12.98 -4.99 -2.74
N LEU A 77 12.59 -5.72 -3.80
CA LEU A 77 13.52 -6.17 -4.83
C LEU A 77 14.12 -5.00 -5.61
N LEU A 78 13.31 -4.01 -5.98
CA LEU A 78 13.75 -2.86 -6.76
C LEU A 78 14.76 -2.01 -5.99
N PHE A 79 14.46 -1.67 -4.75
CA PHE A 79 15.31 -0.79 -3.94
C PHE A 79 16.49 -1.54 -3.31
N GLY A 80 16.30 -2.78 -2.87
CA GLY A 80 17.38 -3.63 -2.38
C GLY A 80 18.44 -3.89 -3.46
N ASN A 81 18.03 -4.29 -4.67
CA ASN A 81 18.95 -4.46 -5.79
C ASN A 81 19.64 -3.16 -6.22
N SER A 82 18.93 -2.02 -6.15
CA SER A 82 19.51 -0.72 -6.51
C SER A 82 20.67 -0.36 -5.58
N VAL A 83 20.47 -0.51 -4.27
CA VAL A 83 21.52 -0.24 -3.26
C VAL A 83 22.63 -1.26 -3.35
N TYR A 84 22.31 -2.54 -3.40
CA TYR A 84 23.31 -3.61 -3.52
C TYR A 84 24.25 -3.40 -4.71
N ARG A 85 23.69 -3.06 -5.88
CA ARG A 85 24.50 -2.77 -7.09
C ARG A 85 25.32 -1.51 -6.94
N ALA A 86 24.81 -0.45 -6.33
CA ALA A 86 25.56 0.79 -6.11
C ALA A 86 26.78 0.54 -5.22
N LEU A 87 26.62 -0.20 -4.13
CA LEU A 87 27.71 -0.56 -3.23
C LEU A 87 28.75 -1.49 -3.90
N ARG A 88 28.29 -2.41 -4.77
CA ARG A 88 29.17 -3.30 -5.52
C ARG A 88 30.09 -2.55 -6.49
N ILE A 89 29.62 -1.49 -7.12
CA ILE A 89 30.43 -0.67 -8.04
C ILE A 89 31.53 0.07 -7.28
N GLU A 90 31.27 0.48 -6.04
CA GLU A 90 32.27 1.16 -5.18
C GLU A 90 33.29 0.20 -4.57
N SER A 91 32.96 -1.09 -4.44
CA SER A 91 33.84 -2.12 -3.89
C SER A 91 34.41 -3.01 -5.00
N GLN A 92 35.61 -2.74 -5.45
CA GLN A 92 36.30 -3.53 -6.48
C GLN A 92 36.62 -5.01 -6.10
N LYS A 93 36.12 -5.51 -4.97
CA LYS A 93 36.43 -6.84 -4.40
C LYS A 93 35.26 -7.71 -3.97
N ALA A 94 34.02 -7.37 -4.27
CA ALA A 94 32.90 -8.20 -3.85
C ALA A 94 32.66 -9.32 -4.88
N GLU A 95 33.22 -10.49 -4.64
CA GLU A 95 32.76 -11.75 -5.24
C GLU A 95 31.28 -11.98 -4.89
N THR A 96 30.50 -12.14 -5.91
CA THR A 96 29.21 -12.80 -6.09
C THR A 96 28.54 -13.42 -4.86
N LEU A 97 28.13 -12.65 -3.90
CA LEU A 97 26.97 -13.00 -3.10
C LEU A 97 25.77 -12.32 -3.75
N GLY A 98 25.02 -13.08 -4.54
CA GLY A 98 23.76 -12.60 -5.10
C GLY A 98 22.85 -12.13 -3.98
N PHE A 99 22.00 -11.17 -4.28
CA PHE A 99 20.90 -10.76 -3.39
C PHE A 99 20.14 -12.04 -2.99
N ASN A 100 20.33 -12.52 -1.76
CA ASN A 100 19.98 -13.86 -1.36
C ASN A 100 18.46 -13.99 -1.24
N ARG A 101 17.89 -15.06 -1.82
CA ARG A 101 16.46 -15.38 -1.81
C ARG A 101 15.92 -15.50 -0.38
N GLU A 102 16.67 -16.14 0.51
CA GLU A 102 16.28 -16.33 1.93
C GLU A 102 16.07 -14.99 2.65
N TRP A 103 16.90 -14.01 2.31
CA TRP A 103 16.79 -12.69 2.88
C TRP A 103 15.54 -11.94 2.37
N THR A 104 15.24 -12.06 1.07
CA THR A 104 14.04 -11.47 0.49
C THR A 104 12.79 -12.06 1.15
N ASP A 105 12.76 -13.35 1.39
CA ASP A 105 11.64 -14.05 2.00
C ASP A 105 11.42 -13.60 3.46
N ALA A 106 12.46 -13.44 4.26
CA ALA A 106 12.37 -12.94 5.64
C ALA A 106 11.84 -11.50 5.70
N VAL A 107 12.26 -10.63 4.79
CA VAL A 107 11.76 -9.25 4.71
C VAL A 107 10.31 -9.21 4.24
N LEU A 108 9.96 -10.04 3.29
CA LEU A 108 8.59 -10.16 2.81
C LEU A 108 7.67 -10.67 3.91
N GLU A 109 8.07 -11.67 4.68
CA GLU A 109 7.30 -12.16 5.82
C GLU A 109 7.05 -11.04 6.87
N PHE A 110 8.09 -10.26 7.20
CA PHE A 110 7.95 -9.13 8.10
C PHE A 110 6.96 -8.08 7.56
N LEU A 111 7.10 -7.70 6.28
CA LEU A 111 6.23 -6.71 5.64
C LEU A 111 4.79 -7.21 5.51
N LEU A 112 4.60 -8.50 5.24
CA LEU A 112 3.27 -9.10 5.16
C LEU A 112 2.58 -9.10 6.53
N LYS A 113 3.30 -9.42 7.62
CA LYS A 113 2.76 -9.30 8.98
C LYS A 113 2.29 -7.87 9.28
N GLN A 114 3.06 -6.86 8.89
CA GLN A 114 2.66 -5.46 9.02
C GLN A 114 1.49 -5.12 8.09
N GLY A 115 1.49 -5.66 6.86
CA GLY A 115 0.42 -5.48 5.89
C GLY A 115 -0.91 -6.04 6.38
N PHE A 116 -0.93 -7.17 7.09
CA PHE A 116 -2.15 -7.72 7.71
C PHE A 116 -2.79 -6.73 8.69
N VAL A 117 -2.01 -6.13 9.57
CA VAL A 117 -2.51 -5.13 10.53
C VAL A 117 -3.08 -3.92 9.78
N LEU A 118 -2.36 -3.44 8.78
CA LEU A 118 -2.79 -2.29 7.99
C LEU A 118 -4.06 -2.58 7.19
N VAL A 119 -4.19 -3.75 6.58
CA VAL A 119 -5.40 -4.15 5.85
C VAL A 119 -6.59 -4.23 6.79
N ALA A 120 -6.43 -4.78 7.99
CA ALA A 120 -7.48 -4.80 9.00
C ALA A 120 -7.93 -3.38 9.38
N ASP A 121 -7.00 -2.44 9.56
CA ASP A 121 -7.31 -1.03 9.84
C ASP A 121 -8.03 -0.34 8.67
N ILE A 122 -7.58 -0.60 7.43
CA ILE A 122 -8.24 -0.07 6.22
C ILE A 122 -9.66 -0.59 6.15
N THR A 123 -9.85 -1.88 6.34
CA THR A 123 -11.15 -2.55 6.30
C THR A 123 -12.07 -2.00 7.39
N SER A 124 -11.60 -1.93 8.64
CA SER A 124 -12.36 -1.39 9.78
C SER A 124 -12.84 0.04 9.52
N THR A 125 -11.94 0.92 9.05
CA THR A 125 -12.29 2.32 8.76
C THR A 125 -13.28 2.43 7.60
N THR A 126 -13.16 1.58 6.58
CA THR A 126 -14.08 1.58 5.44
C THR A 126 -15.46 1.09 5.86
N LYS A 127 -15.53 0.03 6.67
CA LYS A 127 -16.78 -0.47 7.27
C LYS A 127 -17.46 0.61 8.12
N LYS A 128 -16.69 1.31 8.96
CA LYS A 128 -17.22 2.42 9.76
C LYS A 128 -17.84 3.50 8.86
N LYS A 129 -17.12 3.95 7.84
CA LYS A 129 -17.64 4.96 6.90
C LYS A 129 -18.93 4.53 6.24
N LEU A 130 -19.02 3.27 5.79
CA LEU A 130 -20.23 2.73 5.16
C LEU A 130 -21.41 2.66 6.14
N ASN A 131 -21.16 2.21 7.38
CA ASN A 131 -22.18 2.20 8.42
C ASN A 131 -22.65 3.61 8.78
N ASP A 132 -21.75 4.59 8.86
CA ASP A 132 -22.09 5.99 9.15
C ASP A 132 -23.01 6.57 8.06
N ILE A 133 -22.73 6.28 6.78
CA ILE A 133 -23.57 6.71 5.65
C ILE A 133 -24.98 6.14 5.77
N VAL A 134 -25.09 4.84 6.04
CA VAL A 134 -26.40 4.18 6.17
C VAL A 134 -27.15 4.70 7.41
N THR A 135 -26.48 4.84 8.55
CA THR A 135 -27.09 5.36 9.76
C THR A 135 -27.67 6.76 9.53
N LYS A 136 -26.85 7.64 8.92
CA LYS A 136 -27.28 8.98 8.57
C LYS A 136 -28.49 8.98 7.60
N GLY A 137 -28.48 8.14 6.57
CA GLY A 137 -29.60 8.00 5.64
C GLY A 137 -30.89 7.54 6.34
N ILE A 138 -30.79 6.61 7.28
CA ILE A 138 -31.95 6.17 8.08
C ILE A 138 -32.47 7.31 8.98
N GLU A 139 -31.59 8.02 9.66
CA GLU A 139 -31.94 9.17 10.52
C GLU A 139 -32.62 10.30 9.73
N GLU A 140 -32.23 10.50 8.46
CA GLU A 140 -32.83 11.46 7.54
C GLU A 140 -34.11 10.94 6.88
N GLY A 141 -34.52 9.69 7.14
CA GLY A 141 -35.73 9.07 6.59
C GLY A 141 -35.65 8.70 5.10
N LEU A 142 -34.43 8.52 4.60
CA LEU A 142 -34.17 8.17 3.20
C LEU A 142 -34.58 6.74 2.88
N GLY A 143 -35.12 6.53 1.67
CA GLY A 143 -35.38 5.20 1.14
C GLY A 143 -34.10 4.44 0.75
N VAL A 144 -34.24 3.13 0.51
CA VAL A 144 -33.10 2.24 0.12
C VAL A 144 -32.36 2.79 -1.09
N ASP A 145 -33.06 3.22 -2.14
CA ASP A 145 -32.48 3.74 -3.38
C ASP A 145 -31.68 5.02 -3.15
N GLU A 146 -32.10 5.86 -2.23
CA GLU A 146 -31.44 7.11 -1.87
C GLU A 146 -30.18 6.81 -1.06
N ILE A 147 -30.23 5.87 -0.12
CA ILE A 147 -29.06 5.39 0.63
C ILE A 147 -28.01 4.78 -0.31
N VAL A 148 -28.44 3.97 -1.29
CA VAL A 148 -27.54 3.40 -2.31
C VAL A 148 -26.87 4.50 -3.13
N LYS A 149 -27.61 5.53 -3.56
CA LYS A 149 -27.04 6.70 -4.27
C LYS A 149 -26.03 7.45 -3.41
N LEU A 150 -26.29 7.62 -2.11
CA LEU A 150 -25.32 8.23 -1.19
C LEU A 150 -24.04 7.41 -1.08
N ILE A 151 -24.15 6.09 -0.98
CA ILE A 151 -22.98 5.19 -0.93
C ILE A 151 -22.14 5.31 -2.20
N LEU A 152 -22.78 5.39 -3.37
CA LEU A 152 -22.11 5.47 -4.68
C LEU A 152 -21.84 6.91 -5.15
N SER A 153 -21.92 7.89 -4.27
CA SER A 153 -21.71 9.30 -4.61
C SER A 153 -20.26 9.59 -5.03
N ASP A 154 -20.08 10.67 -5.80
CA ASP A 154 -18.77 11.16 -6.23
C ASP A 154 -17.88 11.54 -5.03
N GLU A 155 -18.49 12.00 -3.92
CA GLU A 155 -17.78 12.28 -2.67
C GLU A 155 -17.09 11.03 -2.11
N ASN A 156 -17.79 9.91 -2.11
CA ASN A 156 -17.25 8.64 -1.62
C ASN A 156 -16.24 8.02 -2.60
N LEU A 157 -16.39 8.25 -3.89
CA LEU A 157 -15.37 7.91 -4.88
C LEU A 157 -14.09 8.74 -4.65
N ALA A 158 -14.21 10.04 -4.45
CA ALA A 158 -13.10 10.93 -4.12
C ALA A 158 -12.43 10.54 -2.79
N TYR A 159 -13.22 10.18 -1.77
CA TYR A 159 -12.72 9.65 -0.51
C TYR A 159 -11.86 8.38 -0.71
N SER A 160 -12.35 7.43 -1.54
CA SER A 160 -11.59 6.21 -1.85
C SER A 160 -10.25 6.53 -2.52
N ALA A 161 -10.22 7.49 -3.45
CA ALA A 161 -9.01 7.93 -4.14
C ALA A 161 -8.01 8.59 -3.19
N MET A 162 -8.48 9.51 -2.35
CA MET A 162 -7.65 10.19 -1.35
C MET A 162 -7.03 9.19 -0.37
N ARG A 163 -7.83 8.23 0.11
CA ARG A 163 -7.39 7.19 1.02
C ARG A 163 -6.35 6.28 0.37
N ALA A 164 -6.62 5.79 -0.84
CA ALA A 164 -5.70 4.95 -1.59
C ALA A 164 -4.34 5.64 -1.80
N ARG A 165 -4.34 6.91 -2.18
CA ARG A 165 -3.12 7.70 -2.36
C ARG A 165 -2.27 7.77 -1.09
N ARG A 166 -2.91 8.00 0.06
CA ARG A 166 -2.22 8.04 1.36
C ARG A 166 -1.60 6.69 1.70
N ILE A 167 -2.36 5.62 1.52
CA ILE A 167 -1.93 4.24 1.81
C ILE A 167 -0.72 3.88 0.94
N VAL A 168 -0.85 3.98 -0.39
CA VAL A 168 0.21 3.62 -1.33
C VAL A 168 1.49 4.38 -1.04
N ARG A 169 1.40 5.72 -0.91
CA ARG A 169 2.57 6.55 -0.65
C ARG A 169 3.30 6.15 0.64
N THR A 170 2.55 5.86 1.69
CA THR A 170 3.14 5.42 2.97
C THR A 170 3.83 4.06 2.83
N GLU A 171 3.17 3.11 2.20
CA GLU A 171 3.68 1.74 2.13
C GLU A 171 4.79 1.56 1.10
N VAL A 172 4.75 2.26 -0.02
CA VAL A 172 5.87 2.31 -0.97
C VAL A 172 7.10 2.95 -0.31
N MET A 173 6.92 4.03 0.47
CA MET A 173 8.00 4.65 1.21
C MET A 173 8.60 3.68 2.24
N ARG A 174 7.75 3.01 3.02
CA ARG A 174 8.16 2.02 4.03
C ARG A 174 8.93 0.87 3.39
N SER A 175 8.35 0.21 2.41
CA SER A 175 8.93 -0.98 1.77
C SER A 175 10.21 -0.65 0.99
N SER A 176 10.28 0.52 0.34
CA SER A 176 11.48 0.96 -0.35
C SER A 176 12.64 1.23 0.63
N ASN A 177 12.37 1.85 1.78
CA ASN A 177 13.39 2.09 2.80
C ASN A 177 13.89 0.79 3.42
N ILE A 178 12.98 -0.16 3.72
CA ILE A 178 13.36 -1.48 4.22
C ILE A 178 14.19 -2.23 3.18
N GLY A 179 13.76 -2.24 1.92
CA GLY A 179 14.49 -2.87 0.82
C GLY A 179 15.91 -2.30 0.66
N ALA A 180 16.02 -0.97 0.67
CA ALA A 180 17.31 -0.28 0.57
C ALA A 180 18.26 -0.62 1.75
N MET A 181 17.72 -0.57 2.97
CA MET A 181 18.50 -0.88 4.17
C MET A 181 19.00 -2.31 4.15
N LYS A 182 18.13 -3.20 3.78
CA LYS A 182 18.49 -4.61 3.72
C LYS A 182 19.43 -4.94 2.56
N GLY A 183 19.28 -4.30 1.40
CA GLY A 183 20.25 -4.42 0.32
C GLY A 183 21.66 -3.97 0.76
N ALA A 184 21.76 -2.96 1.62
CA ALA A 184 23.02 -2.53 2.22
C ALA A 184 23.58 -3.55 3.22
N GLU A 185 22.74 -4.07 4.12
CA GLU A 185 23.13 -5.12 5.08
C GLU A 185 23.64 -6.39 4.38
N ALA A 186 22.98 -6.81 3.30
CA ALA A 186 23.37 -7.99 2.53
C ALA A 186 24.75 -7.86 1.88
N HIS A 187 25.27 -6.65 1.74
CA HIS A 187 26.59 -6.40 1.20
C HIS A 187 27.71 -6.69 2.21
N GLY A 188 27.42 -6.83 3.50
CA GLY A 188 28.37 -7.14 4.56
C GLY A 188 29.30 -5.97 4.96
N PHE A 189 29.07 -4.77 4.44
CA PHE A 189 29.81 -3.57 4.86
C PHE A 189 29.07 -2.81 5.94
N TYR A 190 29.86 -2.11 6.75
CA TYR A 190 29.32 -1.11 7.66
C TYR A 190 28.82 0.08 6.82
N VAL A 191 27.53 0.40 6.93
CA VAL A 191 26.93 1.52 6.19
C VAL A 191 26.24 2.47 7.17
N ASP A 192 26.58 3.75 7.05
CA ASP A 192 25.91 4.80 7.80
C ASP A 192 24.66 5.28 7.06
N LYS A 193 23.63 5.59 7.84
CA LYS A 193 22.37 6.14 7.30
C LYS A 193 22.45 7.66 7.31
N GLU A 194 22.44 8.25 6.14
CA GLU A 194 22.36 9.71 5.98
C GLU A 194 20.96 10.12 5.49
N TRP A 195 20.39 11.12 6.15
CA TRP A 195 19.13 11.74 5.72
C TRP A 195 19.41 12.80 4.67
N ILE A 196 18.90 12.58 3.45
CA ILE A 196 18.98 13.58 2.38
C ILE A 196 17.63 14.31 2.36
N SER A 197 17.63 15.58 2.82
CA SER A 197 16.44 16.41 2.69
C SER A 197 16.33 16.97 1.27
N ALA A 198 15.13 16.95 0.70
CA ALA A 198 14.81 17.71 -0.50
C ALA A 198 14.72 19.20 -0.11
N ARG A 199 15.80 19.97 -0.35
CA ARG A 199 15.76 21.43 -0.37
C ARG A 199 15.68 21.91 -1.80
#